data_04a7e6cec1ee990f8052296ff4d99486
#
_entry.id   04a7e6cec1ee990f8052296ff4d99486
#
_cell.length_a   1.000
_cell.length_b   1.000
_cell.length_c   1.000
_cell.angle_alpha   90.00
_cell.angle_beta   90.00
_cell.angle_gamma   90.00
#
_symmetry.space_group_name_H-M   'P 1'
#
loop_
_entity.id
_entity.type
_entity.pdbx_description
1 polymer ?
#
loop_
_entity_poly.entity_id
_entity_poly.type
_entity_poly.pdbx_seq_one_letter_code
_entity_poly.pdbx_strand_id
1 'polypeptide(L)'
;MKSITVAELASRTGTPLIDVRERDEFAGGHVPGAVNIPMSELGNRLDELPTEAFDVICQAGGRSARVVQALEAQGHDATNVDGGTGEWIASGHPVEVPSA
;
A
#
# COMPACT_ATOMS: atom_id res chain seq x y z
N MET A 1 14.36 3.47 -6.25
CA MET A 1 13.07 3.20 -5.56
C MET A 1 13.35 2.65 -4.18
N LYS A 2 12.71 3.23 -3.16
CA LYS A 2 12.80 2.72 -1.79
C LYS A 2 11.82 1.56 -1.62
N SER A 3 12.21 0.53 -0.87
CA SER A 3 11.33 -0.58 -0.54
C SER A 3 11.59 -1.09 0.87
N ILE A 4 10.56 -1.69 1.46
CA ILE A 4 10.62 -2.34 2.76
C ILE A 4 10.00 -3.71 2.68
N THR A 5 10.32 -4.56 3.65
CA THR A 5 9.70 -5.89 3.79
C THR A 5 8.40 -5.78 4.59
N VAL A 6 7.57 -6.84 4.57
CA VAL A 6 6.37 -6.87 5.40
C VAL A 6 6.72 -6.89 6.89
N ALA A 7 7.87 -7.47 7.27
CA ALA A 7 8.33 -7.44 8.66
C ALA A 7 8.63 -5.99 9.11
N GLU A 8 9.29 -5.23 8.25
CA GLU A 8 9.54 -3.81 8.51
C GLU A 8 8.25 -3.01 8.56
N LEU A 9 7.30 -3.31 7.67
CA LEU A 9 5.98 -2.67 7.69
C LEU A 9 5.28 -2.93 9.04
N ALA A 10 5.32 -4.16 9.53
CA ALA A 10 4.68 -4.54 10.79
C ALA A 10 5.24 -3.75 11.98
N SER A 11 6.50 -3.33 11.92
CA SER A 11 7.13 -2.55 12.99
C SER A 11 6.94 -1.04 12.85
N ARG A 12 6.41 -0.56 11.73
CA ARG A 12 6.18 0.87 11.52
C ARG A 12 4.95 1.34 12.28
N THR A 13 5.04 2.52 12.87
CA THR A 13 3.91 3.18 13.52
C THR A 13 3.77 4.60 12.98
N GLY A 14 2.54 5.04 12.72
CA GLY A 14 2.26 6.40 12.30
C GLY A 14 2.58 6.73 10.84
N THR A 15 3.10 5.79 10.05
CA THR A 15 3.35 6.01 8.63
C THR A 15 2.10 5.62 7.85
N PRO A 16 1.55 6.51 7.02
CA PRO A 16 0.40 6.17 6.19
C PRO A 16 0.72 5.02 5.24
N LEU A 17 -0.26 4.15 5.02
CA LEU A 17 -0.17 3.03 4.09
C LEU A 17 -1.29 3.13 3.07
N ILE A 18 -0.92 3.15 1.79
CA ILE A 18 -1.86 3.21 0.67
C ILE A 18 -1.88 1.86 -0.03
N ASP A 19 -3.05 1.24 -0.08
CA ASP A 19 -3.27 -0.03 -0.79
C ASP A 19 -3.83 0.29 -2.17
N VAL A 20 -3.08 -0.04 -3.20
CA VAL A 20 -3.43 0.28 -4.59
C VAL A 20 -4.11 -0.86 -5.33
N ARG A 21 -4.50 -1.93 -4.60
CA ARG A 21 -5.31 -3.01 -5.18
C ARG A 21 -6.71 -2.50 -5.50
N GLU A 22 -7.43 -3.22 -6.34
CA GLU A 22 -8.81 -2.87 -6.64
C GLU A 22 -9.70 -3.10 -5.40
N ARG A 23 -10.89 -2.50 -5.41
CA ARG A 23 -11.78 -2.46 -4.23
C ARG A 23 -12.19 -3.84 -3.74
N ASP A 24 -12.43 -4.78 -4.64
CA ASP A 24 -12.82 -6.15 -4.30
C ASP A 24 -11.66 -6.92 -3.64
N GLU A 25 -10.44 -6.71 -4.10
CA GLU A 25 -9.25 -7.29 -3.46
C GLU A 25 -9.10 -6.76 -2.04
N PHE A 26 -9.21 -5.45 -1.88
CA PHE A 26 -9.09 -4.78 -0.58
C PHE A 26 -10.19 -5.27 0.39
N ALA A 27 -11.41 -5.40 -0.11
CA ALA A 27 -12.54 -5.86 0.69
C ALA A 27 -12.37 -7.30 1.18
N GLY A 28 -11.61 -8.12 0.47
CA GLY A 28 -11.33 -9.51 0.84
C GLY A 28 -10.32 -9.66 1.98
N GLY A 29 -9.68 -8.59 2.39
CA GLY A 29 -8.71 -8.57 3.49
C GLY A 29 -7.54 -7.68 3.16
N HIS A 30 -7.20 -6.77 4.08
CA HIS A 30 -6.12 -5.80 3.89
C HIS A 30 -5.36 -5.57 5.18
N VAL A 31 -4.19 -4.97 5.07
CA VAL A 31 -3.38 -4.60 6.23
C VAL A 31 -4.13 -3.58 7.08
N PRO A 32 -4.24 -3.78 8.39
CA PRO A 32 -4.93 -2.83 9.27
C PRO A 32 -4.42 -1.40 9.11
N GLY A 33 -5.34 -0.46 8.97
CA GLY A 33 -5.01 0.97 8.82
C GLY A 33 -4.72 1.41 7.39
N ALA A 34 -4.65 0.50 6.43
CA ALA A 34 -4.43 0.87 5.03
C ALA A 34 -5.63 1.62 4.45
N VAL A 35 -5.34 2.63 3.64
CA VAL A 35 -6.34 3.38 2.88
C VAL A 35 -6.31 2.89 1.44
N ASN A 36 -7.45 2.50 0.91
CA ASN A 36 -7.54 1.98 -0.45
C ASN A 36 -7.72 3.11 -1.47
N ILE A 37 -6.72 3.27 -2.32
CA ILE A 37 -6.82 4.10 -3.53
C ILE A 37 -6.44 3.20 -4.69
N PRO A 38 -7.40 2.58 -5.37
CA PRO A 38 -7.11 1.64 -6.45
C PRO A 38 -6.24 2.24 -7.53
N MET A 39 -5.31 1.47 -8.06
CA MET A 39 -4.42 1.92 -9.13
C MET A 39 -5.21 2.50 -10.32
N SER A 40 -6.38 1.92 -10.62
CA SER A 40 -7.26 2.39 -11.70
C SER A 40 -7.86 3.77 -11.44
N GLU A 41 -7.90 4.21 -10.17
CA GLU A 41 -8.49 5.51 -9.78
C GLU A 41 -7.43 6.53 -9.37
N LEU A 42 -6.20 6.10 -9.18
CA LEU A 42 -5.15 6.91 -8.56
C LEU A 42 -4.90 8.23 -9.29
N GLY A 43 -4.91 8.21 -10.62
CA GLY A 43 -4.68 9.41 -11.43
C GLY A 43 -5.68 10.53 -11.15
N ASN A 44 -6.91 10.19 -10.73
CA ASN A 44 -7.96 11.15 -10.41
C ASN A 44 -8.04 11.46 -8.91
N ARG A 45 -7.18 10.86 -8.11
CA ARG A 45 -7.22 10.95 -6.64
C ARG A 45 -5.88 11.31 -6.03
N LEU A 46 -5.00 11.92 -6.80
CA LEU A 46 -3.65 12.29 -6.33
C LEU A 46 -3.68 13.25 -5.14
N ASP A 47 -4.72 14.08 -5.03
CA ASP A 47 -4.92 15.00 -3.93
C ASP A 47 -5.24 14.30 -2.60
N GLU A 48 -5.59 13.01 -2.64
CA GLU A 48 -5.83 12.20 -1.44
C GLU A 48 -4.56 11.58 -0.87
N LEU A 49 -3.44 11.66 -1.60
CA LEU A 49 -2.17 11.12 -1.10
C LEU A 49 -1.63 11.95 0.06
N PRO A 50 -0.97 11.28 1.02
CA PRO A 50 -0.32 12.02 2.12
C PRO A 50 0.73 12.99 1.59
N THR A 51 0.94 14.10 2.29
CA THR A 51 1.98 15.07 1.98
C THR A 51 3.33 14.69 2.61
N GLU A 52 3.31 13.83 3.63
CA GLU A 52 4.51 13.25 4.23
C GLU A 52 4.87 11.93 3.55
N ALA A 53 5.95 11.29 4.02
CA ALA A 53 6.36 9.96 3.56
C ALA A 53 5.27 8.92 3.83
N PHE A 54 5.07 8.01 2.89
CA PHE A 54 4.07 6.94 3.00
C PHE A 54 4.51 5.67 2.30
N ASP A 55 3.92 4.55 2.70
CA ASP A 55 4.18 3.24 2.11
C ASP A 55 3.05 2.87 1.14
N VAL A 56 3.37 2.10 0.11
CA VAL A 56 2.42 1.66 -0.92
C VAL A 56 2.47 0.15 -1.02
N ILE A 57 1.31 -0.50 -0.96
CA ILE A 57 1.19 -1.95 -0.99
C ILE A 57 0.21 -2.39 -2.07
N CYS A 58 0.48 -3.54 -2.69
CA CYS A 58 -0.47 -4.24 -3.55
C CYS A 58 -0.51 -5.71 -3.14
N GLN A 59 -0.90 -6.62 -4.03
CA GLN A 59 -0.98 -8.04 -3.68
C GLN A 59 0.38 -8.71 -3.57
N ALA A 60 1.29 -8.46 -4.52
CA ALA A 60 2.59 -9.14 -4.60
C ALA A 60 3.79 -8.20 -4.73
N GLY A 61 3.57 -6.90 -4.79
CA GLY A 61 4.64 -5.89 -4.87
C GLY A 61 4.86 -5.29 -6.26
N GLY A 62 4.30 -5.86 -7.32
CA GLY A 62 4.55 -5.40 -8.69
C GLY A 62 3.80 -4.12 -9.08
N ARG A 63 2.49 -4.09 -8.84
CA ARG A 63 1.68 -2.89 -9.11
C ARG A 63 2.13 -1.71 -8.26
N SER A 64 2.37 -1.97 -6.97
CA SER A 64 2.82 -0.92 -6.05
C SER A 64 4.19 -0.39 -6.42
N ALA A 65 5.09 -1.22 -6.92
CA ALA A 65 6.40 -0.76 -7.40
C ALA A 65 6.26 0.23 -8.56
N ARG A 66 5.35 -0.04 -9.50
CA ARG A 66 5.07 0.87 -10.62
C ARG A 66 4.48 2.19 -10.14
N VAL A 67 3.57 2.12 -9.17
CA VAL A 67 2.96 3.31 -8.57
C VAL A 67 4.03 4.14 -7.86
N VAL A 68 4.88 3.52 -7.06
CA VAL A 68 5.96 4.22 -6.36
C VAL A 68 6.89 4.93 -7.34
N GLN A 69 7.30 4.27 -8.42
CA GLN A 69 8.16 4.87 -9.42
C GLN A 69 7.52 6.11 -10.06
N ALA A 70 6.23 6.03 -10.40
CA ALA A 70 5.51 7.15 -10.98
C ALA A 70 5.35 8.30 -9.98
N LEU A 71 5.05 8.00 -8.73
CA LEU A 71 4.87 9.00 -7.68
C LEU A 71 6.19 9.68 -7.31
N GLU A 72 7.29 8.93 -7.27
CA GLU A 72 8.63 9.52 -7.04
C GLU A 72 8.98 10.54 -8.13
N ALA A 73 8.65 10.24 -9.38
CA ALA A 73 8.89 11.17 -10.49
C ALA A 73 8.09 12.46 -10.33
N GLN A 74 7.01 12.44 -9.55
CA GLN A 74 6.17 13.61 -9.25
C GLN A 74 6.54 14.27 -7.92
N GLY A 75 7.59 13.82 -7.25
CA GLY A 75 8.07 14.42 -6.01
C GLY A 75 7.51 13.85 -4.72
N HIS A 76 6.75 12.74 -4.79
CA HIS A 76 6.24 12.08 -3.58
C HIS A 76 7.32 11.22 -2.92
N ASP A 77 7.28 11.13 -1.59
CA ASP A 77 8.17 10.28 -0.81
C ASP A 77 7.47 8.95 -0.51
N ALA A 78 7.44 8.08 -1.52
CA ALA A 78 6.74 6.80 -1.47
C ALA A 78 7.74 5.64 -1.38
N THR A 79 7.37 4.60 -0.61
CA THR A 79 8.17 3.40 -0.41
C THR A 79 7.32 2.17 -0.76
N ASN A 80 7.87 1.25 -1.55
CA ASN A 80 7.17 0.03 -1.92
C ASN A 80 7.25 -1.01 -0.80
N VAL A 81 6.16 -1.72 -0.55
CA VAL A 81 6.16 -2.89 0.35
C VAL A 81 6.38 -4.14 -0.50
N ASP A 82 7.58 -4.69 -0.44
CA ASP A 82 7.93 -5.91 -1.17
C ASP A 82 7.15 -7.10 -0.64
N GLY A 83 6.68 -7.95 -1.53
CA GLY A 83 5.88 -9.12 -1.18
C GLY A 83 4.39 -8.82 -0.98
N GLY A 84 4.04 -7.58 -0.68
CA GLY A 84 2.66 -7.13 -0.61
C GLY A 84 1.78 -7.83 0.43
N THR A 85 0.48 -7.72 0.22
CA THR A 85 -0.53 -8.30 1.11
C THR A 85 -0.43 -9.83 1.17
N GLY A 86 -0.04 -10.47 0.06
CA GLY A 86 0.16 -11.93 0.03
C GLY A 86 1.22 -12.38 1.02
N GLU A 87 2.38 -11.72 1.05
CA GLU A 87 3.45 -12.03 1.99
C GLU A 87 3.07 -11.65 3.42
N TRP A 88 2.36 -10.55 3.59
CA TRP A 88 1.84 -10.14 4.90
C TRP A 88 1.00 -11.25 5.52
N ILE A 89 0.08 -11.82 4.76
CA ILE A 89 -0.80 -12.92 5.21
C ILE A 89 0.02 -14.19 5.45
N ALA A 90 0.90 -14.54 4.52
CA ALA A 90 1.73 -15.75 4.62
C ALA A 90 2.63 -15.73 5.86
N SER A 91 3.04 -14.55 6.29
CA SER A 91 3.86 -14.36 7.50
C SER A 91 3.05 -14.36 8.80
N GLY A 92 1.74 -14.55 8.72
CA GLY A 92 0.87 -14.66 9.89
C GLY A 92 0.41 -13.33 10.48
N HIS A 93 0.60 -12.23 9.77
CA HIS A 93 0.14 -10.92 10.24
C HIS A 93 -1.37 -10.77 10.07
N PRO A 94 -2.04 -9.99 10.95
CA PRO A 94 -3.49 -9.84 10.90
C PRO A 94 -3.96 -9.03 9.71
N VAL A 95 -5.18 -9.30 9.25
CA VAL A 95 -5.86 -8.53 8.23
C VAL A 95 -7.21 -8.03 8.75
N GLU A 96 -7.69 -6.95 8.17
CA GLU A 96 -9.03 -6.44 8.39
C GLU A 96 -9.87 -6.64 7.14
N VAL A 97 -11.19 -6.80 7.35
CA VAL A 97 -12.18 -6.75 6.28
C VAL A 97 -13.12 -5.59 6.60
N PRO A 98 -13.69 -4.92 5.58
CA PRO A 98 -14.64 -3.85 5.84
C PRO A 98 -15.84 -4.34 6.63
N SER A 99 -16.33 -3.51 7.55
CA SER A 99 -17.58 -3.79 8.25
C SER A 99 -18.74 -3.76 7.26
N ALA A 100 -19.66 -4.71 7.42
CA ALA A 100 -20.86 -4.77 6.59
C ALA A 100 -21.78 -3.58 6.85
#